data_9b0a7a25ed180475e63ff70f64253b5d
#
_entry.id   9b0a7a25ed180475e63ff70f64253b5d
#
_cell.length_a   1.000
_cell.length_b   1.000
_cell.length_c   1.000
_cell.angle_alpha   90.00
_cell.angle_beta   90.00
_cell.angle_gamma   90.00
#
_symmetry.space_group_name_H-M   'P 1'
#
loop_
_entity.id
_entity.type
_entity.pdbx_description
1 polymer ?
#
loop_
_entity_poly.entity_id
_entity_poly.type
_entity_poly.pdbx_seq_one_letter_code
_entity_poly.pdbx_strand_id
1 'polypeptide(L)'
;MKIYKNFLDQNEFEHIKNTICGENFPWYRTPFLLQDKKGKDNIASFFHMIYQYRLANSQFYNLLEPIIYKINPVSLIRIRLNLYTPQPKHKKTRFHEDVLDAENYHTAVLYITKNNGPTEFKDKKIMPEENTFVMFKSSEYHRAVTPTDKDKILINFNFYPSTKGLSC
;
A
#
# COMPACT_ATOMS: atom_id res chain seq x y z
N MET A 1 -3.78 -13.55 7.61
CA MET A 1 -3.26 -12.97 6.34
C MET A 1 -3.63 -13.84 5.16
N LYS A 2 -4.06 -13.24 4.03
CA LYS A 2 -4.29 -13.89 2.74
C LYS A 2 -3.51 -13.19 1.63
N ILE A 3 -3.06 -13.97 0.65
CA ILE A 3 -2.28 -13.48 -0.49
C ILE A 3 -2.98 -13.95 -1.77
N TYR A 4 -3.29 -13.01 -2.64
CA TYR A 4 -3.93 -13.24 -3.93
C TYR A 4 -2.97 -12.78 -5.03
N LYS A 5 -2.48 -13.72 -5.85
CA LYS A 5 -1.71 -13.43 -7.06
C LYS A 5 -2.66 -13.19 -8.23
N ASN A 6 -2.24 -12.34 -9.18
CA ASN A 6 -3.09 -11.94 -10.31
C ASN A 6 -4.46 -11.49 -9.83
N PHE A 7 -4.44 -10.55 -8.87
CA PHE A 7 -5.64 -10.13 -8.16
C PHE A 7 -6.67 -9.48 -9.07
N LEU A 8 -6.24 -8.62 -9.98
CA LEU A 8 -7.07 -8.02 -11.02
C LEU A 8 -6.93 -8.78 -12.33
N ASP A 9 -7.91 -8.61 -13.23
CA ASP A 9 -7.70 -8.91 -14.64
C ASP A 9 -6.48 -8.17 -15.17
N GLN A 10 -5.77 -8.77 -16.12
CA GLN A 10 -4.51 -8.20 -16.60
C GLN A 10 -4.70 -6.83 -17.25
N ASN A 11 -5.77 -6.62 -18.01
CA ASN A 11 -6.04 -5.34 -18.66
C ASN A 11 -6.38 -4.24 -17.63
N GLU A 12 -7.17 -4.57 -16.61
CA GLU A 12 -7.48 -3.67 -15.51
C GLU A 12 -6.21 -3.29 -14.74
N PHE A 13 -5.38 -4.28 -14.43
CA PHE A 13 -4.12 -4.04 -13.71
C PHE A 13 -3.17 -3.15 -14.51
N GLU A 14 -2.96 -3.43 -15.80
CA GLU A 14 -2.09 -2.64 -16.66
C GLU A 14 -2.62 -1.20 -16.84
N HIS A 15 -3.93 -1.01 -16.94
CA HIS A 15 -4.52 0.33 -17.00
C HIS A 15 -4.19 1.13 -15.72
N ILE A 16 -4.39 0.53 -14.54
CA ILE A 16 -4.07 1.14 -13.25
C ILE A 16 -2.57 1.42 -13.14
N LYS A 17 -1.74 0.44 -13.46
CA LYS A 17 -0.27 0.54 -13.41
C LYS A 17 0.25 1.65 -14.32
N ASN A 18 -0.18 1.67 -15.58
CA ASN A 18 0.26 2.67 -16.56
C ASN A 18 -0.16 4.09 -16.15
N THR A 19 -1.33 4.25 -15.55
CA THR A 19 -1.78 5.53 -15.02
C THR A 19 -0.90 5.97 -13.84
N ILE A 20 -0.69 5.10 -12.86
CA ILE A 20 0.04 5.42 -11.62
C ILE A 20 1.54 5.63 -11.88
N CYS A 21 2.13 4.86 -12.80
CA CYS A 21 3.53 4.96 -13.18
C CYS A 21 3.77 6.03 -14.25
N GLY A 22 2.73 6.65 -14.80
CA GLY A 22 2.82 7.67 -15.85
C GLY A 22 3.37 9.00 -15.33
N GLU A 23 3.94 9.78 -16.24
CA GLU A 23 4.60 11.06 -15.94
C GLU A 23 3.66 12.11 -15.33
N ASN A 24 2.37 12.03 -15.64
CA ASN A 24 1.36 12.99 -15.15
C ASN A 24 0.70 12.59 -13.84
N PHE A 25 1.10 11.47 -13.21
CA PHE A 25 0.52 11.07 -11.93
C PHE A 25 1.14 11.89 -10.80
N PRO A 26 0.34 12.61 -9.99
CA PRO A 26 0.85 13.51 -8.97
C PRO A 26 1.32 12.75 -7.73
N TRP A 27 2.60 12.87 -7.41
CA TRP A 27 3.20 12.37 -6.20
C TRP A 27 3.57 13.50 -5.24
N TYR A 28 3.16 13.39 -3.98
CA TYR A 28 3.44 14.38 -2.95
C TYR A 28 4.55 13.87 -2.02
N ARG A 29 5.57 14.67 -1.83
CA ARG A 29 6.71 14.30 -0.99
C ARG A 29 6.35 14.30 0.49
N THR A 30 6.65 13.23 1.21
CA THR A 30 6.68 13.17 2.67
C THR A 30 8.13 13.28 3.12
N PRO A 31 8.52 14.31 3.89
CA PRO A 31 9.92 14.51 4.28
C PRO A 31 10.42 13.44 5.26
N PHE A 32 9.55 12.69 5.91
CA PHE A 32 9.92 11.78 7.00
C PHE A 32 9.24 10.43 6.87
N LEU A 33 9.90 9.47 6.24
CA LEU A 33 9.47 8.08 6.30
C LEU A 33 9.90 7.40 7.60
N LEU A 34 11.04 7.81 8.13
CA LEU A 34 11.66 7.30 9.32
C LEU A 34 11.92 8.47 10.26
N GLN A 35 10.99 8.73 11.17
CA GLN A 35 11.35 9.51 12.35
C GLN A 35 12.17 8.60 13.27
N ASP A 36 13.47 8.52 13.02
CA ASP A 36 14.38 8.23 14.12
C ASP A 36 14.38 9.45 15.06
N LYS A 37 14.24 9.22 16.36
CA LYS A 37 14.34 10.28 17.37
C LYS A 37 15.67 11.06 17.31
N LYS A 38 16.62 10.60 16.50
CA LYS A 38 17.96 11.18 16.31
C LYS A 38 18.14 11.89 14.95
N GLY A 39 17.13 12.00 14.10
CA GLY A 39 17.21 12.79 12.87
C GLY A 39 18.19 12.30 11.79
N LYS A 40 18.73 11.09 11.93
CA LYS A 40 19.85 10.62 11.09
C LYS A 40 19.50 9.90 9.79
N ASP A 41 18.24 9.48 9.60
CA ASP A 41 17.84 8.75 8.39
C ASP A 41 16.57 9.34 7.76
N ASN A 42 16.70 10.53 7.22
CA ASN A 42 15.62 11.18 6.47
C ASN A 42 15.49 10.56 5.07
N ILE A 43 14.68 9.50 4.94
CA ILE A 43 14.30 9.01 3.63
C ILE A 43 13.01 9.74 3.23
N ALA A 44 13.07 10.48 2.14
CA ALA A 44 11.87 10.97 1.49
C ALA A 44 11.10 9.78 0.89
N SER A 45 9.82 9.72 1.15
CA SER A 45 8.88 8.91 0.39
C SER A 45 7.87 9.81 -0.29
N PHE A 46 7.17 9.26 -1.25
CA PHE A 46 6.10 9.96 -1.93
C PHE A 46 4.79 9.23 -1.69
N PHE A 47 3.71 9.97 -1.68
CA PHE A 47 2.38 9.42 -1.53
C PHE A 47 1.37 10.15 -2.40
N HIS A 48 0.23 9.50 -2.61
CA HIS A 48 -0.96 10.13 -3.14
C HIS A 48 -2.16 9.65 -2.34
N MET A 49 -2.91 10.57 -1.73
CA MET A 49 -4.10 10.25 -0.95
C MET A 49 -5.30 10.19 -1.88
N ILE A 50 -5.87 9.01 -2.05
CA ILE A 50 -7.06 8.79 -2.89
C ILE A 50 -8.34 8.99 -2.10
N TYR A 51 -8.40 8.41 -0.89
CA TYR A 51 -9.60 8.44 -0.05
C TYR A 51 -9.22 8.53 1.42
N GLN A 52 -9.82 9.48 2.12
CA GLN A 52 -9.68 9.64 3.58
C GLN A 52 -10.80 10.53 4.11
N TYR A 53 -11.14 10.37 5.39
CA TYR A 53 -12.19 11.14 6.07
C TYR A 53 -13.55 11.05 5.38
N ARG A 54 -13.90 9.89 4.80
CA ARG A 54 -15.14 9.61 4.04
C ARG A 54 -15.27 10.43 2.74
N LEU A 55 -14.16 10.94 2.23
CA LEU A 55 -14.11 11.73 1.01
C LEU A 55 -13.14 11.14 0.00
N ALA A 56 -13.53 11.18 -1.28
CA ALA A 56 -12.60 10.99 -2.38
C ALA A 56 -11.74 12.26 -2.51
N ASN A 57 -10.45 12.14 -2.18
CA ASN A 57 -9.51 13.25 -2.16
C ASN A 57 -8.77 13.44 -3.49
N SER A 58 -9.07 12.61 -4.48
CA SER A 58 -8.36 12.59 -5.75
C SER A 58 -9.30 12.26 -6.90
N GLN A 59 -9.06 12.89 -8.05
CA GLN A 59 -9.71 12.55 -9.33
C GLN A 59 -9.45 11.11 -9.78
N PHE A 60 -8.42 10.45 -9.23
CA PHE A 60 -8.08 9.05 -9.53
C PHE A 60 -8.86 8.03 -8.67
N TYR A 61 -9.85 8.47 -7.89
CA TYR A 61 -10.66 7.55 -7.07
C TYR A 61 -11.32 6.47 -7.92
N ASN A 62 -11.96 6.86 -9.02
CA ASN A 62 -12.68 5.94 -9.91
C ASN A 62 -11.74 4.94 -10.60
N LEU A 63 -10.45 5.26 -10.77
CA LEU A 63 -9.45 4.32 -11.28
C LEU A 63 -9.34 3.06 -10.41
N LEU A 64 -9.63 3.17 -9.11
CA LEU A 64 -9.50 2.08 -8.14
C LEU A 64 -10.80 1.35 -7.85
N GLU A 65 -11.91 1.73 -8.50
CA GLU A 65 -13.20 1.05 -8.33
C GLU A 65 -13.16 -0.47 -8.55
N PRO A 66 -12.46 -1.01 -9.57
CA PRO A 66 -12.36 -2.46 -9.74
C PRO A 66 -11.81 -3.18 -8.50
N ILE A 67 -10.83 -2.56 -7.83
CA ILE A 67 -10.25 -3.08 -6.58
C ILE A 67 -11.28 -3.00 -5.46
N ILE A 68 -11.95 -1.86 -5.32
CA ILE A 68 -12.95 -1.61 -4.26
C ILE A 68 -14.12 -2.58 -4.39
N TYR A 69 -14.65 -2.79 -5.61
CA TYR A 69 -15.71 -3.76 -5.87
C TYR A 69 -15.28 -5.18 -5.50
N LYS A 70 -14.05 -5.55 -5.83
CA LYS A 70 -13.53 -6.89 -5.54
C LYS A 70 -13.30 -7.12 -4.05
N ILE A 71 -12.86 -6.10 -3.31
CA ILE A 71 -12.76 -6.13 -1.84
C ILE A 71 -14.15 -6.19 -1.22
N ASN A 72 -15.12 -5.47 -1.78
CA ASN A 72 -16.47 -5.31 -1.29
C ASN A 72 -16.55 -4.98 0.21
N PRO A 73 -15.95 -3.86 0.65
CA PRO A 73 -15.90 -3.50 2.06
C PRO A 73 -17.24 -2.97 2.56
N VAL A 74 -17.52 -3.11 3.86
CA VAL A 74 -18.63 -2.38 4.50
C VAL A 74 -18.37 -0.88 4.49
N SER A 75 -17.14 -0.49 4.74
CA SER A 75 -16.73 0.92 4.74
C SER A 75 -15.24 1.04 4.46
N LEU A 76 -14.89 2.01 3.62
CA LEU A 76 -13.52 2.43 3.41
C LEU A 76 -13.10 3.41 4.51
N ILE A 77 -11.86 3.28 4.98
CA ILE A 77 -11.24 4.19 5.93
C ILE A 77 -10.23 5.08 5.20
N ARG A 78 -9.33 4.44 4.45
CA ARG A 78 -8.26 5.12 3.73
C ARG A 78 -7.84 4.32 2.51
N ILE A 79 -7.54 5.03 1.41
CA ILE A 79 -6.80 4.50 0.27
C ILE A 79 -5.64 5.46 0.01
N ARG A 80 -4.42 4.93 0.09
CA ARG A 80 -3.20 5.72 -0.09
C ARG A 80 -2.22 4.96 -0.97
N LEU A 81 -1.72 5.62 -2.00
CA LEU A 81 -0.59 5.14 -2.77
C LEU A 81 0.72 5.57 -2.09
N ASN A 82 1.71 4.69 -2.17
CA ASN A 82 3.05 4.98 -1.64
C ASN A 82 4.09 4.62 -2.70
N LEU A 83 5.08 5.51 -2.85
CA LEU A 83 6.25 5.34 -3.71
C LEU A 83 7.51 5.48 -2.85
N TYR A 84 8.36 4.48 -2.92
CA TYR A 84 9.71 4.47 -2.33
C TYR A 84 10.71 4.31 -3.45
N THR A 85 11.61 5.27 -3.58
CA THR A 85 12.70 5.22 -4.56
C THR A 85 13.83 4.29 -4.09
N PRO A 86 14.61 3.70 -4.99
CA PRO A 86 15.76 2.89 -4.65
C PRO A 86 16.75 3.62 -3.75
N GLN A 87 17.30 2.89 -2.80
CA GLN A 87 18.33 3.38 -1.87
C GLN A 87 19.61 2.58 -2.05
N PRO A 88 20.79 3.12 -1.74
CA PRO A 88 22.07 2.38 -1.83
C PRO A 88 22.08 1.09 -0.99
N LYS A 89 21.25 1.02 0.05
CA LYS A 89 21.01 -0.16 0.89
C LYS A 89 19.58 -0.14 1.41
N HIS A 90 19.05 -1.32 1.71
CA HIS A 90 17.74 -1.43 2.34
C HIS A 90 17.66 -0.63 3.65
N LYS A 91 16.67 0.22 3.76
CA LYS A 91 16.30 0.91 5.00
C LYS A 91 14.92 0.44 5.42
N LYS A 92 14.69 0.34 6.73
CA LYS A 92 13.48 -0.23 7.30
C LYS A 92 12.71 0.85 8.06
N THR A 93 11.40 0.95 7.83
CA THR A 93 10.54 1.77 8.69
C THR A 93 10.40 1.10 10.07
N ARG A 94 9.86 1.81 11.03
CA ARG A 94 9.47 1.17 12.31
C ARG A 94 8.32 0.18 12.06
N PHE A 95 8.26 -0.85 12.89
CA PHE A 95 7.06 -1.66 12.99
C PHE A 95 5.91 -0.80 13.50
N HIS A 96 4.77 -0.89 12.85
CA HIS A 96 3.57 -0.11 13.17
C HIS A 96 2.32 -0.91 12.82
N GLU A 97 1.21 -0.45 13.34
CA GLU A 97 -0.15 -0.78 12.93
C GLU A 97 -0.68 0.37 12.07
N ASP A 98 -1.50 0.07 11.09
CA ASP A 98 -1.99 1.12 10.16
C ASP A 98 -3.08 1.99 10.77
N VAL A 99 -3.85 1.47 11.70
CA VAL A 99 -5.00 2.13 12.34
C VAL A 99 -4.97 1.85 13.83
N LEU A 100 -5.15 2.87 14.65
CA LEU A 100 -5.34 2.72 16.09
C LEU A 100 -6.69 2.02 16.37
N ASP A 101 -6.74 1.13 17.37
CA ASP A 101 -7.90 0.30 17.74
C ASP A 101 -8.36 -0.70 16.65
N ALA A 102 -7.42 -1.30 15.98
CA ALA A 102 -7.56 -1.97 14.70
C ALA A 102 -8.08 -3.42 14.73
N GLU A 103 -8.72 -3.89 15.80
CA GLU A 103 -9.15 -5.30 15.88
C GLU A 103 -10.15 -5.71 14.79
N ASN A 104 -10.99 -4.77 14.36
CA ASN A 104 -12.06 -5.02 13.39
C ASN A 104 -11.74 -4.54 11.96
N TYR A 105 -10.57 -3.96 11.75
CA TYR A 105 -10.17 -3.43 10.45
C TYR A 105 -9.24 -4.40 9.72
N HIS A 106 -9.30 -4.30 8.39
CA HIS A 106 -8.35 -4.96 7.53
C HIS A 106 -7.47 -3.93 6.82
N THR A 107 -6.21 -4.27 6.71
CA THR A 107 -5.26 -3.61 5.82
C THR A 107 -5.02 -4.52 4.62
N ALA A 108 -5.00 -3.93 3.44
CA ALA A 108 -4.56 -4.63 2.26
C ALA A 108 -3.56 -3.79 1.46
N VAL A 109 -2.64 -4.47 0.81
CA VAL A 109 -1.61 -3.89 -0.04
C VAL A 109 -1.68 -4.53 -1.42
N LEU A 110 -1.94 -3.73 -2.47
CA LEU A 110 -1.73 -4.16 -3.85
C LEU A 110 -0.37 -3.65 -4.33
N TYR A 111 0.51 -4.56 -4.71
CA TYR A 111 1.80 -4.19 -5.29
C TYR A 111 1.65 -3.88 -6.78
N ILE A 112 2.07 -2.67 -7.17
CA ILE A 112 2.03 -2.18 -8.56
C ILE A 112 3.32 -2.54 -9.28
N THR A 113 4.46 -2.49 -8.58
CA THR A 113 5.77 -2.79 -9.17
C THR A 113 6.45 -3.95 -8.45
N LYS A 114 7.12 -4.80 -9.23
CA LYS A 114 8.05 -5.80 -8.70
C LYS A 114 9.37 -5.15 -8.32
N ASN A 115 9.85 -5.40 -7.11
CA ASN A 115 11.11 -4.88 -6.59
C ASN A 115 11.62 -5.75 -5.42
N ASN A 116 12.82 -5.45 -4.92
CA ASN A 116 13.47 -6.22 -3.86
C ASN A 116 13.25 -5.67 -2.43
N GLY A 117 12.38 -4.66 -2.24
CA GLY A 117 12.07 -4.09 -0.94
C GLY A 117 10.84 -4.76 -0.28
N PRO A 118 10.97 -5.75 0.59
CA PRO A 118 9.83 -6.48 1.14
C PRO A 118 8.93 -5.61 2.04
N THR A 119 7.71 -6.09 2.28
CA THR A 119 6.94 -5.76 3.47
C THR A 119 7.25 -6.81 4.52
N GLU A 120 7.81 -6.39 5.65
CA GLU A 120 8.21 -7.29 6.74
C GLU A 120 7.13 -7.30 7.83
N PHE A 121 6.77 -8.49 8.27
CA PHE A 121 6.02 -8.79 9.49
C PHE A 121 6.99 -9.34 10.54
N LYS A 122 6.52 -9.60 11.76
CA LYS A 122 7.40 -10.13 12.82
C LYS A 122 8.00 -11.50 12.46
N ASP A 123 7.22 -12.34 11.81
CA ASP A 123 7.52 -13.75 11.51
C ASP A 123 7.78 -14.04 10.03
N LYS A 124 7.50 -13.11 9.12
CA LYS A 124 7.56 -13.33 7.67
C LYS A 124 7.85 -12.06 6.88
N LYS A 125 8.20 -12.26 5.61
CA LYS A 125 8.44 -11.21 4.63
C LYS A 125 7.63 -11.50 3.38
N ILE A 126 7.03 -10.46 2.81
CA ILE A 126 6.33 -10.54 1.53
C ILE A 126 7.12 -9.73 0.52
N MET A 127 7.58 -10.40 -0.52
CA MET A 127 8.26 -9.75 -1.63
C MET A 127 7.22 -9.10 -2.55
N PRO A 128 7.45 -7.85 -2.98
CA PRO A 128 6.57 -7.19 -3.94
C PRO A 128 6.63 -7.87 -5.31
N GLU A 129 5.51 -8.46 -5.71
CA GLU A 129 5.26 -8.95 -7.07
C GLU A 129 4.07 -8.19 -7.64
N GLU A 130 4.13 -7.86 -8.93
CA GLU A 130 3.05 -7.15 -9.62
C GLU A 130 1.71 -7.89 -9.48
N ASN A 131 0.63 -7.14 -9.41
CA ASN A 131 -0.74 -7.64 -9.30
C ASN A 131 -0.93 -8.65 -8.13
N THR A 132 -0.12 -8.49 -7.08
CA THR A 132 -0.25 -9.30 -5.86
C THR A 132 -0.89 -8.46 -4.76
N PHE A 133 -2.03 -8.94 -4.28
CA PHE A 133 -2.82 -8.34 -3.21
C PHE A 133 -2.64 -9.11 -1.92
N VAL A 134 -2.18 -8.44 -0.89
CA VAL A 134 -1.93 -9.03 0.43
C VAL A 134 -2.87 -8.38 1.43
N MET A 135 -3.69 -9.18 2.11
CA MET A 135 -4.65 -8.70 3.09
C MET A 135 -4.39 -9.32 4.46
N PHE A 136 -4.47 -8.49 5.51
CA PHE A 136 -4.21 -8.88 6.89
C PHE A 136 -5.03 -8.02 7.86
N LYS A 137 -5.12 -8.43 9.13
CA LYS A 137 -5.73 -7.60 10.17
C LYS A 137 -4.89 -6.34 10.40
N SER A 138 -5.50 -5.18 10.51
CA SER A 138 -4.78 -3.91 10.70
C SER A 138 -3.95 -3.87 11.99
N SER A 139 -4.25 -4.74 12.95
CA SER A 139 -3.48 -4.95 14.18
C SER A 139 -2.19 -5.79 13.99
N GLU A 140 -1.95 -6.36 12.79
CA GLU A 140 -0.69 -7.05 12.52
C GLU A 140 0.45 -6.06 12.35
N TYR A 141 1.44 -6.10 13.27
CA TYR A 141 2.65 -5.27 13.20
C TYR A 141 3.45 -5.58 11.94
N HIS A 142 3.65 -4.55 11.14
CA HIS A 142 4.41 -4.66 9.90
C HIS A 142 5.25 -3.40 9.65
N ARG A 143 6.16 -3.49 8.67
CA ARG A 143 6.97 -2.36 8.21
C ARG A 143 7.31 -2.45 6.74
N ALA A 144 7.56 -1.30 6.13
CA ALA A 144 8.12 -1.21 4.80
C ALA A 144 9.66 -1.29 4.85
N VAL A 145 10.23 -1.95 3.83
CA VAL A 145 11.67 -1.91 3.51
C VAL A 145 11.80 -1.21 2.18
N THR A 146 12.75 -0.25 2.09
CA THR A 146 13.01 0.43 0.82
C THR A 146 13.67 -0.52 -0.17
N PRO A 147 13.37 -0.38 -1.47
CA PRO A 147 14.06 -1.15 -2.49
C PRO A 147 15.50 -0.65 -2.71
N THR A 148 16.31 -1.45 -3.39
CA THR A 148 17.66 -1.07 -3.87
C THR A 148 17.78 -1.20 -5.39
N ASP A 149 16.77 -1.74 -6.06
CA ASP A 149 16.76 -2.04 -7.50
C ASP A 149 15.86 -1.10 -8.32
N LYS A 150 14.59 -1.03 -7.97
CA LYS A 150 13.55 -0.30 -8.71
C LYS A 150 12.58 0.39 -7.76
N ASP A 151 11.80 1.33 -8.26
CA ASP A 151 10.75 1.98 -7.49
C ASP A 151 9.77 0.96 -6.93
N LYS A 152 9.47 1.09 -5.64
CA LYS A 152 8.43 0.33 -4.97
C LYS A 152 7.16 1.17 -4.93
N ILE A 153 6.19 0.81 -5.77
CA ILE A 153 4.87 1.42 -5.80
C ILE A 153 3.85 0.41 -5.31
N LEU A 154 3.02 0.84 -4.38
CA LEU A 154 1.94 0.05 -3.82
C LEU A 154 0.73 0.91 -3.46
N ILE A 155 -0.45 0.28 -3.42
CA ILE A 155 -1.69 0.89 -2.93
C ILE A 155 -2.04 0.23 -1.59
N ASN A 156 -2.17 1.04 -0.56
CA ASN A 156 -2.60 0.61 0.77
C ASN A 156 -4.09 0.95 0.96
N PHE A 157 -4.86 -0.05 1.35
CA PHE A 157 -6.29 0.04 1.68
C PHE A 157 -6.48 -0.26 3.16
N ASN A 158 -7.24 0.58 3.86
CA ASN A 158 -7.73 0.29 5.20
C ASN A 158 -9.26 0.33 5.16
N PHE A 159 -9.92 -0.70 5.65
CA PHE A 159 -11.35 -0.87 5.50
C PHE A 159 -11.97 -1.80 6.54
N TYR A 160 -13.28 -1.67 6.76
CA TYR A 160 -14.09 -2.66 7.44
C TYR A 160 -14.48 -3.77 6.46
N PRO A 161 -14.16 -5.04 6.75
CA PRO A 161 -14.52 -6.13 5.88
C PRO A 161 -16.05 -6.39 5.93
N SER A 162 -16.61 -6.79 4.82
CA SER A 162 -17.99 -7.30 4.79
C SER A 162 -18.01 -8.83 4.93
N THR A 163 -19.14 -9.37 5.38
CA THR A 163 -19.34 -10.82 5.43
C THR A 163 -19.41 -11.46 4.04
N LYS A 164 -19.67 -10.67 3.00
CA LYS A 164 -19.75 -11.10 1.59
C LYS A 164 -18.52 -10.71 0.77
N GLY A 165 -17.60 -9.95 1.35
CA GLY A 165 -16.37 -9.51 0.70
C GLY A 165 -15.18 -10.41 1.01
N LEU A 166 -14.00 -9.93 0.61
CA LEU A 166 -12.74 -10.58 1.01
C LEU A 166 -12.57 -10.45 2.52
N SER A 167 -12.25 -11.54 3.18
CA SER A 167 -11.97 -11.61 4.63
C SER A 167 -10.64 -12.31 4.91
N CYS A 168 -9.97 -11.98 5.99
CA CYS A 168 -8.75 -12.66 6.46
C CYS A 168 -9.05 -14.04 7.03
#